data_269bbe1a2dde95ce6e83ad28d264c1fb
#
_entry.id   269bbe1a2dde95ce6e83ad28d264c1fb
#
_cell.length_a   1.000
_cell.length_b   1.000
_cell.length_c   1.000
_cell.angle_alpha   90.00
_cell.angle_beta   90.00
_cell.angle_gamma   90.00
#
_symmetry.space_group_name_H-M   'P 1'
#
loop_
_entity.id
_entity.type
_entity.pdbx_description
1 polymer ?
#
loop_
_entity_poly.entity_id
_entity_poly.type
_entity_poly.pdbx_seq_one_letter_code
_entity_poly.pdbx_strand_id
1 'polypeptide(L)'
;MIDEAESRSRRVLAILPAYNESGSIAGVCRDLAEHLPHVDILVVDDGSTDGTHRRVPAFAHCVRLPFNLGIGIAVQTGYKYAAEHGYDAAMQIDADGQHPPQHAAALIDTLAESGADLVIGSRFLDDTPGNYRPPASRMMGIRVLRAVIRALGGASVTDCTSGFRVAGRRAIRCFAHWYPDDYPEPEVVLLLARNGMTVVEAPVVMTDRAHGETSIPLRRGVFYVLKVSFALTLDTVRRPWPAPLLKPDPTASPSTETKP
;
A
#
# COMPACT_ATOMS: atom_id res chain seq x y z
N MET A 1 -21.13 12.87 -6.79
CA MET A 1 -20.57 13.80 -5.79
C MET A 1 -20.98 13.22 -4.43
N ILE A 2 -20.05 12.56 -3.77
CA ILE A 2 -20.20 12.17 -2.36
C ILE A 2 -20.17 13.48 -1.59
N ASP A 3 -21.08 13.63 -0.62
CA ASP A 3 -21.15 14.83 0.21
C ASP A 3 -19.78 15.04 0.90
N GLU A 4 -19.19 16.22 0.75
CA GLU A 4 -17.91 16.57 1.41
C GLU A 4 -17.94 16.34 2.94
N ALA A 5 -19.14 16.34 3.54
CA ALA A 5 -19.35 16.03 4.94
C ALA A 5 -19.13 14.53 5.26
N GLU A 6 -19.47 13.61 4.35
CA GLU A 6 -19.30 12.16 4.52
C GLU A 6 -17.84 11.72 4.34
N SER A 7 -17.09 12.37 3.45
CA SER A 7 -15.65 12.17 3.29
C SER A 7 -14.85 12.65 4.52
N ARG A 8 -15.32 13.72 5.19
CA ARG A 8 -14.68 14.27 6.41
C ARG A 8 -14.95 13.44 7.68
N SER A 9 -15.90 12.51 7.68
CA SER A 9 -16.21 11.68 8.85
C SER A 9 -15.35 10.41 8.93
N ARG A 10 -14.69 9.98 7.84
CA ARG A 10 -13.85 8.78 7.81
C ARG A 10 -12.49 9.06 8.43
N ARG A 11 -12.11 8.24 9.40
CA ARG A 11 -10.77 8.30 9.99
C ARG A 11 -9.78 7.55 9.09
N VAL A 12 -8.81 8.27 8.56
CA VAL A 12 -7.78 7.72 7.67
C VAL A 12 -6.41 7.82 8.34
N LEU A 13 -5.63 6.74 8.26
CA LEU A 13 -4.25 6.69 8.74
C LEU A 13 -3.29 6.59 7.54
N ALA A 14 -2.30 7.45 7.46
CA ALA A 14 -1.15 7.29 6.58
C ALA A 14 -0.06 6.49 7.32
N ILE A 15 0.30 5.33 6.81
CA ILE A 15 1.35 4.45 7.32
C ILE A 15 2.61 4.71 6.50
N LEU A 16 3.68 5.20 7.14
CA LEU A 16 4.98 5.47 6.54
C LEU A 16 6.02 4.50 7.10
N PRO A 17 6.26 3.35 6.45
CA PRO A 17 7.38 2.51 6.82
C PRO A 17 8.70 3.23 6.48
N ALA A 18 9.62 3.29 7.45
CA ALA A 18 10.86 4.03 7.31
C ALA A 18 12.06 3.24 7.83
N TYR A 19 13.11 3.12 7.01
CA TYR A 19 14.39 2.56 7.42
C TYR A 19 15.54 3.39 6.87
N ASN A 20 16.24 4.12 7.76
CA ASN A 20 17.32 5.05 7.42
C ASN A 20 16.88 6.16 6.45
N GLU A 21 15.78 6.82 6.82
CA GLU A 21 15.13 7.90 6.07
C GLU A 21 15.19 9.25 6.81
N SER A 22 16.27 9.49 7.59
CA SER A 22 16.42 10.73 8.38
C SER A 22 16.44 12.01 7.52
N GLY A 23 16.81 11.90 6.23
CA GLY A 23 16.85 13.01 5.29
C GLY A 23 15.49 13.40 4.70
N SER A 24 14.58 12.43 4.55
CA SER A 24 13.30 12.58 3.83
C SER A 24 12.09 12.65 4.75
N ILE A 25 12.06 11.87 5.83
CA ILE A 25 10.87 11.63 6.65
C ILE A 25 10.16 12.90 7.14
N ALA A 26 10.91 13.92 7.58
CA ALA A 26 10.32 15.17 8.09
C ALA A 26 9.64 15.99 6.97
N GLY A 27 10.18 15.93 5.74
CA GLY A 27 9.60 16.53 4.55
C GLY A 27 8.30 15.82 4.18
N VAL A 28 8.34 14.50 4.02
CA VAL A 28 7.18 13.68 3.66
C VAL A 28 6.02 13.87 4.65
N CYS A 29 6.30 13.87 5.96
CA CYS A 29 5.25 14.13 6.96
C CYS A 29 4.62 15.51 6.82
N ARG A 30 5.42 16.58 6.54
CA ARG A 30 4.90 17.93 6.36
C ARG A 30 4.06 18.05 5.10
N ASP A 31 4.54 17.51 3.98
CA ASP A 31 3.84 17.52 2.71
C ASP A 31 2.47 16.80 2.82
N LEU A 32 2.44 15.67 3.54
CA LEU A 32 1.19 14.96 3.82
C LEU A 32 0.23 15.78 4.69
N ALA A 33 0.72 16.39 5.77
CA ALA A 33 -0.12 17.19 6.65
C ALA A 33 -0.68 18.45 5.96
N GLU A 34 0.08 19.04 5.03
CA GLU A 34 -0.36 20.18 4.24
C GLU A 34 -1.47 19.82 3.23
N HIS A 35 -1.30 18.69 2.52
CA HIS A 35 -2.26 18.27 1.48
C HIS A 35 -3.46 17.49 2.03
N LEU A 36 -3.29 16.81 3.17
CA LEU A 36 -4.29 15.93 3.79
C LEU A 36 -4.43 16.23 5.30
N PRO A 37 -4.88 17.41 5.69
CA PRO A 37 -4.91 17.84 7.10
C PRO A 37 -5.83 17.02 8.00
N HIS A 38 -6.69 16.17 7.41
CA HIS A 38 -7.63 15.28 8.11
C HIS A 38 -7.12 13.83 8.21
N VAL A 39 -5.91 13.55 7.73
CA VAL A 39 -5.30 12.22 7.76
C VAL A 39 -4.27 12.17 8.88
N ASP A 40 -4.44 11.20 9.79
CA ASP A 40 -3.45 10.96 10.84
C ASP A 40 -2.21 10.27 10.23
N ILE A 41 -1.02 10.64 10.73
CA ILE A 41 0.25 10.13 10.20
C ILE A 41 0.91 9.22 11.24
N LEU A 42 1.27 8.00 10.83
CA LEU A 42 2.05 7.06 11.60
C LEU A 42 3.34 6.69 10.87
N VAL A 43 4.47 7.06 11.41
CA VAL A 43 5.78 6.58 10.98
C VAL A 43 6.09 5.29 11.74
N VAL A 44 6.39 4.22 11.01
CA VAL A 44 6.91 2.97 11.58
C VAL A 44 8.40 2.90 11.26
N ASP A 45 9.24 3.28 12.22
CA ASP A 45 10.70 3.23 12.13
C ASP A 45 11.18 1.78 12.32
N ASP A 46 11.59 1.13 11.25
CA ASP A 46 12.04 -0.26 11.20
C ASP A 46 13.49 -0.42 11.72
N GLY A 47 13.74 0.06 12.93
CA GLY A 47 15.02 -0.07 13.61
C GLY A 47 16.15 0.75 12.96
N SER A 48 15.86 1.96 12.47
CA SER A 48 16.86 2.83 11.84
C SER A 48 18.04 3.15 12.75
N THR A 49 19.22 3.28 12.14
CA THR A 49 20.49 3.62 12.81
C THR A 49 20.93 5.06 12.60
N ASP A 50 20.29 5.77 11.65
CA ASP A 50 20.64 7.15 11.26
C ASP A 50 19.88 8.24 12.04
N GLY A 51 19.04 7.85 13.00
CA GLY A 51 18.23 8.77 13.80
C GLY A 51 16.91 9.20 13.17
N THR A 52 16.39 8.45 12.18
CA THR A 52 15.09 8.68 11.51
C THR A 52 13.97 9.01 12.52
N HIS A 53 13.78 8.20 13.57
CA HIS A 53 12.73 8.42 14.59
C HIS A 53 12.81 9.77 15.28
N ARG A 54 14.00 10.39 15.39
CA ARG A 54 14.19 11.71 16.00
C ARG A 54 13.82 12.86 15.06
N ARG A 55 13.63 12.57 13.79
CA ARG A 55 13.26 13.54 12.74
C ARG A 55 11.76 13.55 12.46
N VAL A 56 11.00 12.60 13.03
CA VAL A 56 9.55 12.57 12.92
C VAL A 56 8.96 13.80 13.61
N PRO A 57 8.14 14.63 12.94
CA PRO A 57 7.53 15.80 13.54
C PRO A 57 6.59 15.45 14.68
N ALA A 58 6.43 16.35 15.65
CA ALA A 58 5.62 16.14 16.85
C ALA A 58 4.11 15.92 16.56
N PHE A 59 3.61 16.31 15.41
CA PHE A 59 2.22 16.10 15.00
C PHE A 59 1.98 14.69 14.40
N ALA A 60 3.03 13.94 14.09
CA ALA A 60 2.95 12.57 13.59
C ALA A 60 3.27 11.57 14.70
N HIS A 61 2.55 10.43 14.71
CA HIS A 61 2.87 9.32 15.58
C HIS A 61 4.12 8.58 15.10
N CYS A 62 4.91 8.05 16.01
CA CYS A 62 6.07 7.23 15.68
C CYS A 62 6.09 5.95 16.53
N VAL A 63 6.08 4.81 15.83
CA VAL A 63 6.36 3.50 16.43
C VAL A 63 7.73 3.05 15.96
N ARG A 64 8.61 2.70 16.90
CA ARG A 64 9.95 2.22 16.59
C ARG A 64 10.07 0.73 16.86
N LEU A 65 10.47 -0.04 15.85
CA LEU A 65 10.80 -1.45 16.00
C LEU A 65 12.21 -1.61 16.60
N PRO A 66 12.46 -2.70 17.34
CA PRO A 66 13.73 -2.87 18.05
C PRO A 66 14.93 -3.05 17.11
N PHE A 67 14.71 -3.59 15.92
CA PHE A 67 15.70 -3.80 14.85
C PHE A 67 15.00 -3.89 13.52
N ASN A 68 15.74 -3.90 12.39
CA ASN A 68 15.18 -4.05 11.07
C ASN A 68 14.53 -5.42 10.91
N LEU A 69 13.21 -5.44 10.75
CA LEU A 69 12.37 -6.63 10.56
C LEU A 69 11.87 -6.76 9.11
N GLY A 70 12.08 -5.74 8.29
CA GLY A 70 11.67 -5.67 6.89
C GLY A 70 10.36 -4.93 6.67
N ILE A 71 10.16 -4.52 5.40
CA ILE A 71 9.05 -3.66 4.98
C ILE A 71 7.68 -4.27 5.34
N GLY A 72 7.50 -5.57 5.19
CA GLY A 72 6.23 -6.24 5.48
C GLY A 72 5.84 -6.12 6.94
N ILE A 73 6.78 -6.33 7.86
CA ILE A 73 6.53 -6.20 9.32
C ILE A 73 6.27 -4.75 9.71
N ALA A 74 7.02 -3.80 9.12
CA ALA A 74 6.78 -2.38 9.37
C ALA A 74 5.37 -1.95 8.92
N VAL A 75 4.96 -2.34 7.72
CA VAL A 75 3.61 -2.07 7.19
C VAL A 75 2.54 -2.79 8.01
N GLN A 76 2.75 -4.07 8.37
CA GLN A 76 1.82 -4.79 9.24
C GLN A 76 1.64 -4.11 10.60
N THR A 77 2.72 -3.57 11.17
CA THR A 77 2.65 -2.81 12.43
C THR A 77 1.72 -1.60 12.28
N GLY A 78 1.79 -0.90 11.15
CA GLY A 78 0.86 0.18 10.83
C GLY A 78 -0.59 -0.29 10.70
N TYR A 79 -0.85 -1.44 10.06
CA TYR A 79 -2.20 -1.99 9.97
C TYR A 79 -2.73 -2.48 11.32
N LYS A 80 -1.89 -3.03 12.20
CA LYS A 80 -2.27 -3.35 13.59
C LYS A 80 -2.69 -2.10 14.33
N TYR A 81 -1.89 -1.04 14.24
CA TYR A 81 -2.24 0.26 14.82
C TYR A 81 -3.57 0.79 14.28
N ALA A 82 -3.79 0.73 12.95
CA ALA A 82 -5.04 1.15 12.33
C ALA A 82 -6.25 0.36 12.84
N ALA A 83 -6.13 -0.97 12.96
CA ALA A 83 -7.18 -1.85 13.46
C ALA A 83 -7.51 -1.57 14.93
N GLU A 84 -6.50 -1.43 15.78
CA GLU A 84 -6.63 -1.19 17.23
C GLU A 84 -7.26 0.17 17.54
N HIS A 85 -6.98 1.19 16.71
CA HIS A 85 -7.50 2.55 16.88
C HIS A 85 -8.77 2.84 16.08
N GLY A 86 -9.32 1.85 15.37
CA GLY A 86 -10.60 1.94 14.68
C GLY A 86 -10.61 2.87 13.48
N TYR A 87 -9.53 2.89 12.68
CA TYR A 87 -9.49 3.63 11.42
C TYR A 87 -10.37 2.98 10.35
N ASP A 88 -10.99 3.83 9.52
CA ASP A 88 -11.85 3.41 8.40
C ASP A 88 -11.05 3.01 7.18
N ALA A 89 -9.94 3.70 6.97
CA ALA A 89 -8.99 3.44 5.91
C ALA A 89 -7.55 3.60 6.40
N ALA A 90 -6.63 2.86 5.79
CA ALA A 90 -5.20 2.99 6.05
C ALA A 90 -4.44 3.01 4.72
N MET A 91 -3.62 4.04 4.54
CA MET A 91 -2.86 4.28 3.34
C MET A 91 -1.38 4.00 3.58
N GLN A 92 -0.77 3.17 2.75
CA GLN A 92 0.68 3.00 2.72
C GLN A 92 1.31 4.05 1.82
N ILE A 93 2.32 4.75 2.31
CA ILE A 93 3.12 5.74 1.58
C ILE A 93 4.58 5.52 1.92
N ASP A 94 5.46 5.46 0.91
CA ASP A 94 6.89 5.31 1.13
C ASP A 94 7.51 6.60 1.71
N ALA A 95 8.44 6.44 2.65
CA ALA A 95 9.09 7.55 3.34
C ALA A 95 10.17 8.28 2.50
N ASP A 96 10.41 7.82 1.26
CA ASP A 96 11.43 8.36 0.34
C ASP A 96 10.98 9.53 -0.53
N GLY A 97 9.70 9.92 -0.42
CA GLY A 97 9.10 11.05 -1.15
C GLY A 97 8.72 10.76 -2.60
N GLN A 98 8.74 9.49 -3.05
CA GLN A 98 8.33 9.13 -4.41
C GLN A 98 6.82 9.20 -4.65
N HIS A 99 6.01 9.20 -3.58
CA HIS A 99 4.56 9.24 -3.62
C HIS A 99 4.03 10.66 -3.37
N PRO A 100 3.69 11.43 -4.42
CA PRO A 100 3.18 12.79 -4.24
C PRO A 100 1.85 12.78 -3.48
N PRO A 101 1.71 13.54 -2.38
CA PRO A 101 0.50 13.57 -1.56
C PRO A 101 -0.77 14.00 -2.31
N GLN A 102 -0.62 14.74 -3.41
CA GLN A 102 -1.73 15.18 -4.26
C GLN A 102 -2.55 14.00 -4.83
N HIS A 103 -1.91 12.85 -5.05
CA HIS A 103 -2.61 11.65 -5.52
C HIS A 103 -3.26 10.85 -4.39
N ALA A 104 -2.87 11.10 -3.15
CA ALA A 104 -3.38 10.36 -2.00
C ALA A 104 -4.88 10.61 -1.77
N ALA A 105 -5.34 11.85 -1.93
CA ALA A 105 -6.76 12.18 -1.85
C ALA A 105 -7.59 11.38 -2.86
N ALA A 106 -7.14 11.32 -4.13
CA ALA A 106 -7.82 10.58 -5.17
C ALA A 106 -7.92 9.07 -4.89
N LEU A 107 -6.90 8.48 -4.24
CA LEU A 107 -6.96 7.07 -3.82
C LEU A 107 -7.99 6.85 -2.70
N ILE A 108 -8.07 7.77 -1.73
CA ILE A 108 -9.05 7.73 -0.63
C ILE A 108 -10.46 7.87 -1.20
N ASP A 109 -10.67 8.81 -2.12
CA ASP A 109 -11.96 9.02 -2.79
C ASP A 109 -12.36 7.80 -3.62
N THR A 110 -11.43 7.22 -4.38
CA THR A 110 -11.66 5.98 -5.14
C THR A 110 -12.07 4.82 -4.21
N LEU A 111 -11.44 4.69 -3.02
CA LEU A 111 -11.84 3.68 -2.03
C LEU A 111 -13.28 3.93 -1.55
N ALA A 112 -13.63 5.19 -1.30
CA ALA A 112 -14.96 5.58 -0.83
C ALA A 112 -16.05 5.31 -1.88
N GLU A 113 -15.78 5.65 -3.14
CA GLU A 113 -16.73 5.55 -4.26
C GLU A 113 -16.91 4.11 -4.74
N SER A 114 -15.81 3.36 -4.84
CA SER A 114 -15.86 1.98 -5.33
C SER A 114 -16.32 0.95 -4.30
N GLY A 115 -16.21 1.27 -3.00
CA GLY A 115 -16.42 0.30 -1.93
C GLY A 115 -15.42 -0.86 -1.96
N ALA A 116 -14.29 -0.70 -2.65
CA ALA A 116 -13.25 -1.71 -2.75
C ALA A 116 -12.59 -1.99 -1.40
N ASP A 117 -12.01 -3.19 -1.26
CA ASP A 117 -11.21 -3.55 -0.09
C ASP A 117 -9.81 -2.94 -0.15
N LEU A 118 -9.25 -2.78 -1.37
CA LEU A 118 -7.95 -2.17 -1.60
C LEU A 118 -7.98 -1.34 -2.88
N VAL A 119 -7.43 -0.12 -2.81
CA VAL A 119 -7.10 0.71 -3.98
C VAL A 119 -5.59 0.79 -4.13
N ILE A 120 -5.09 0.57 -5.34
CA ILE A 120 -3.68 0.64 -5.70
C ILE A 120 -3.47 1.84 -6.60
N GLY A 121 -2.53 2.73 -6.25
CA GLY A 121 -2.04 3.77 -7.14
C GLY A 121 -1.18 3.16 -8.24
N SER A 122 -1.69 3.13 -9.46
CA SER A 122 -1.02 2.51 -10.60
C SER A 122 -0.32 3.54 -11.47
N ARG A 123 0.94 3.27 -11.79
CA ARG A 123 1.77 4.04 -12.73
C ARG A 123 1.46 3.75 -14.19
N PHE A 124 0.62 2.74 -14.46
CA PHE A 124 0.45 2.15 -15.78
C PHE A 124 -0.99 2.24 -16.33
N LEU A 125 -1.90 2.92 -15.62
CA LEU A 125 -3.27 3.14 -16.09
C LEU A 125 -3.35 4.24 -17.14
N ASP A 126 -2.56 5.31 -16.97
CA ASP A 126 -2.53 6.45 -17.87
C ASP A 126 -1.14 6.63 -18.48
N ASP A 127 -1.10 6.98 -19.78
CA ASP A 127 0.12 7.42 -20.47
C ASP A 127 0.45 8.91 -20.16
N THR A 128 0.34 9.31 -18.90
CA THR A 128 0.62 10.70 -18.50
C THR A 128 2.06 11.05 -18.78
N PRO A 129 2.35 12.11 -19.57
CA PRO A 129 3.70 12.57 -19.81
C PRO A 129 4.42 12.92 -18.51
N GLY A 130 5.65 12.44 -18.33
CA GLY A 130 6.43 12.67 -17.09
C GLY A 130 6.25 11.60 -16.01
N ASN A 131 5.37 10.62 -16.21
CA ASN A 131 5.27 9.51 -15.27
C ASN A 131 6.51 8.61 -15.34
N TYR A 132 6.99 8.15 -14.17
CA TYR A 132 8.12 7.23 -14.08
C TYR A 132 7.87 5.96 -14.90
N ARG A 133 8.75 5.68 -15.87
CA ARG A 133 8.74 4.45 -16.65
C ARG A 133 9.89 3.55 -16.22
N PRO A 134 9.60 2.38 -15.64
CA PRO A 134 10.67 1.45 -15.27
C PRO A 134 11.46 0.99 -16.50
N PRO A 135 12.76 0.65 -16.34
CA PRO A 135 13.54 0.00 -17.41
C PRO A 135 12.84 -1.24 -17.95
N ALA A 136 13.07 -1.57 -19.22
CA ALA A 136 12.41 -2.68 -19.92
C ALA A 136 12.53 -4.03 -19.17
N SER A 137 13.67 -4.29 -18.53
CA SER A 137 13.90 -5.49 -17.71
C SER A 137 12.97 -5.56 -16.49
N ARG A 138 12.77 -4.43 -15.80
CA ARG A 138 11.84 -4.35 -14.66
C ARG A 138 10.39 -4.48 -15.12
N MET A 139 10.04 -3.85 -16.25
CA MET A 139 8.72 -3.97 -16.86
C MET A 139 8.40 -5.43 -17.24
N MET A 140 9.38 -6.18 -17.77
CA MET A 140 9.20 -7.60 -18.06
C MET A 140 8.89 -8.39 -16.78
N GLY A 141 9.61 -8.14 -15.68
CA GLY A 141 9.34 -8.76 -14.38
C GLY A 141 7.91 -8.49 -13.90
N ILE A 142 7.46 -7.23 -13.97
CA ILE A 142 6.09 -6.83 -13.60
C ILE A 142 5.06 -7.58 -14.46
N ARG A 143 5.28 -7.70 -15.78
CA ARG A 143 4.39 -8.45 -16.67
C ARG A 143 4.28 -9.93 -16.29
N VAL A 144 5.40 -10.56 -15.93
CA VAL A 144 5.42 -11.96 -15.47
C VAL A 144 4.61 -12.09 -14.18
N LEU A 145 4.85 -11.24 -13.18
CA LEU A 145 4.11 -11.28 -11.91
C LEU A 145 2.60 -11.07 -12.11
N ARG A 146 2.20 -10.12 -12.96
CA ARG A 146 0.80 -9.90 -13.34
C ARG A 146 0.18 -11.15 -13.96
N ALA A 147 0.90 -11.81 -14.88
CA ALA A 147 0.42 -13.04 -15.52
C ALA A 147 0.24 -14.17 -14.49
N VAL A 148 1.18 -14.30 -13.53
CA VAL A 148 1.11 -15.29 -12.44
C VAL A 148 -0.10 -14.98 -11.53
N ILE A 149 -0.26 -13.74 -11.08
CA ILE A 149 -1.39 -13.32 -10.23
C ILE A 149 -2.72 -13.60 -10.94
N ARG A 150 -2.82 -13.25 -12.22
CA ARG A 150 -4.03 -13.49 -13.01
C ARG A 150 -4.34 -14.98 -13.15
N ALA A 151 -3.32 -15.80 -13.41
CA ALA A 151 -3.48 -17.24 -13.56
C ALA A 151 -3.90 -17.94 -12.26
N LEU A 152 -3.34 -17.50 -11.11
CA LEU A 152 -3.54 -18.13 -9.81
C LEU A 152 -4.76 -17.59 -9.03
N GLY A 153 -5.11 -16.31 -9.21
CA GLY A 153 -6.14 -15.63 -8.42
C GLY A 153 -7.23 -14.92 -9.25
N GLY A 154 -7.08 -14.84 -10.58
CA GLY A 154 -8.02 -14.15 -11.45
C GLY A 154 -7.97 -12.62 -11.40
N ALA A 155 -7.15 -12.03 -10.52
CA ALA A 155 -7.03 -10.58 -10.43
C ALA A 155 -6.34 -9.98 -11.66
N SER A 156 -6.92 -8.91 -12.21
CA SER A 156 -6.34 -8.18 -13.32
C SER A 156 -5.92 -6.80 -12.84
N VAL A 157 -4.66 -6.66 -12.43
CA VAL A 157 -4.05 -5.39 -12.01
C VAL A 157 -2.95 -4.99 -12.98
N THR A 158 -2.74 -3.69 -13.16
CA THR A 158 -1.69 -3.15 -14.04
C THR A 158 -0.39 -2.92 -13.27
N ASP A 159 -0.44 -2.57 -11.97
CA ASP A 159 0.71 -2.32 -11.12
C ASP A 159 0.67 -3.11 -9.80
N CYS A 160 0.98 -4.40 -9.86
CA CYS A 160 1.04 -5.26 -8.68
C CYS A 160 2.22 -4.94 -7.73
N THR A 161 3.14 -4.05 -8.11
CA THR A 161 4.35 -3.72 -7.35
C THR A 161 4.32 -2.34 -6.70
N SER A 162 3.22 -1.60 -6.83
CA SER A 162 3.08 -0.29 -6.21
C SER A 162 2.89 -0.42 -4.70
N GLY A 163 3.71 0.30 -3.91
CA GLY A 163 3.52 0.47 -2.47
C GLY A 163 2.48 1.53 -2.12
N PHE A 164 2.10 2.40 -3.08
CA PHE A 164 1.11 3.44 -2.86
C PHE A 164 -0.31 2.86 -2.95
N ARG A 165 -0.91 2.59 -1.82
CA ARG A 165 -2.20 1.90 -1.74
C ARG A 165 -3.02 2.32 -0.52
N VAL A 166 -4.35 2.22 -0.64
CA VAL A 166 -5.30 2.50 0.45
C VAL A 166 -6.14 1.26 0.70
N ALA A 167 -6.12 0.78 1.94
CA ALA A 167 -6.89 -0.36 2.42
C ALA A 167 -8.12 0.11 3.20
N GLY A 168 -9.29 -0.48 2.91
CA GLY A 168 -10.50 -0.30 3.68
C GLY A 168 -10.53 -1.17 4.94
N ARG A 169 -11.51 -0.99 5.82
CA ARG A 169 -11.63 -1.67 7.12
C ARG A 169 -11.46 -3.20 7.04
N ARG A 170 -12.06 -3.82 6.04
CA ARG A 170 -11.99 -5.29 5.88
C ARG A 170 -10.56 -5.74 5.61
N ALA A 171 -9.86 -5.06 4.70
CA ALA A 171 -8.46 -5.33 4.41
C ALA A 171 -7.56 -5.01 5.61
N ILE A 172 -7.78 -3.89 6.32
CA ILE A 172 -7.05 -3.53 7.55
C ILE A 172 -7.12 -4.67 8.57
N ARG A 173 -8.30 -5.24 8.83
CA ARG A 173 -8.46 -6.37 9.78
C ARG A 173 -7.67 -7.61 9.33
N CYS A 174 -7.71 -7.93 8.04
CA CYS A 174 -6.95 -9.05 7.48
C CYS A 174 -5.44 -8.81 7.59
N PHE A 175 -4.96 -7.64 7.22
CA PHE A 175 -3.55 -7.26 7.24
C PHE A 175 -2.99 -7.14 8.66
N ALA A 176 -3.76 -6.64 9.61
CA ALA A 176 -3.39 -6.64 11.02
C ALA A 176 -3.19 -8.06 11.57
N HIS A 177 -4.02 -9.02 11.13
CA HIS A 177 -3.89 -10.41 11.55
C HIS A 177 -2.68 -11.08 10.91
N TRP A 178 -2.52 -10.97 9.60
CA TRP A 178 -1.39 -11.50 8.85
C TRP A 178 -1.12 -10.69 7.59
N TYR A 179 0.16 -10.42 7.32
CA TYR A 179 0.65 -9.67 6.16
C TYR A 179 1.96 -10.29 5.68
N PRO A 180 2.24 -10.33 4.37
CA PRO A 180 3.50 -10.90 3.86
C PRO A 180 4.72 -10.11 4.30
N ASP A 181 5.83 -10.82 4.64
CA ASP A 181 7.02 -10.20 5.21
C ASP A 181 7.93 -9.56 4.15
N ASP A 182 8.24 -10.31 3.09
CA ASP A 182 9.32 -9.98 2.15
C ASP A 182 8.88 -9.14 0.94
N TYR A 183 7.75 -9.52 0.30
CA TYR A 183 7.28 -8.92 -0.96
C TYR A 183 5.76 -8.70 -0.92
N PRO A 184 5.30 -7.87 0.01
CA PRO A 184 3.89 -7.80 0.33
C PRO A 184 3.01 -7.36 -0.85
N GLU A 185 3.53 -6.53 -1.76
CA GLU A 185 2.70 -5.90 -2.79
C GLU A 185 2.05 -6.94 -3.74
N PRO A 186 2.78 -7.87 -4.40
CA PRO A 186 2.17 -8.86 -5.27
C PRO A 186 1.37 -9.94 -4.51
N GLU A 187 1.88 -10.37 -3.34
CA GLU A 187 1.25 -11.43 -2.55
C GLU A 187 -0.13 -11.00 -2.03
N VAL A 188 -0.25 -9.77 -1.53
CA VAL A 188 -1.52 -9.21 -1.06
C VAL A 188 -2.57 -9.18 -2.15
N VAL A 189 -2.22 -8.79 -3.39
CA VAL A 189 -3.16 -8.76 -4.51
C VAL A 189 -3.74 -10.17 -4.77
N LEU A 190 -2.88 -11.18 -4.82
CA LEU A 190 -3.31 -12.58 -5.01
C LEU A 190 -4.22 -13.04 -3.87
N LEU A 191 -3.81 -12.79 -2.62
CA LEU A 191 -4.55 -13.23 -1.43
C LEU A 191 -5.92 -12.57 -1.33
N LEU A 192 -6.02 -11.27 -1.59
CA LEU A 192 -7.29 -10.55 -1.61
C LEU A 192 -8.24 -11.15 -2.67
N ALA A 193 -7.76 -11.31 -3.91
CA ALA A 193 -8.55 -11.88 -5.00
C ALA A 193 -9.06 -13.29 -4.67
N ARG A 194 -8.21 -14.16 -4.15
CA ARG A 194 -8.59 -15.53 -3.78
C ARG A 194 -9.58 -15.61 -2.62
N ASN A 195 -9.66 -14.57 -1.81
CA ASN A 195 -10.60 -14.48 -0.69
C ASN A 195 -11.84 -13.63 -1.02
N GLY A 196 -12.10 -13.37 -2.30
CA GLY A 196 -13.29 -12.64 -2.75
C GLY A 196 -13.31 -11.17 -2.30
N MET A 197 -12.13 -10.58 -2.15
CA MET A 197 -11.99 -9.17 -1.83
C MET A 197 -11.69 -8.37 -3.10
N THR A 198 -12.23 -7.16 -3.17
CA THR A 198 -12.16 -6.32 -4.36
C THR A 198 -10.90 -5.44 -4.34
N VAL A 199 -10.13 -5.51 -5.44
CA VAL A 199 -8.96 -4.66 -5.67
C VAL A 199 -9.23 -3.78 -6.88
N VAL A 200 -9.05 -2.47 -6.73
CA VAL A 200 -9.24 -1.45 -7.78
C VAL A 200 -7.94 -0.67 -7.94
N GLU A 201 -7.71 -0.12 -9.11
CA GLU A 201 -6.57 0.75 -9.39
C GLU A 201 -7.03 2.16 -9.73
N ALA A 202 -6.27 3.15 -9.27
CA ALA A 202 -6.42 4.55 -9.68
C ALA A 202 -5.09 5.07 -10.26
N PRO A 203 -5.12 5.97 -11.25
CA PRO A 203 -3.90 6.48 -11.86
C PRO A 203 -3.13 7.38 -10.90
N VAL A 204 -1.82 7.19 -10.84
CA VAL A 204 -0.92 8.06 -10.07
C VAL A 204 0.32 8.40 -10.89
N VAL A 205 0.84 9.60 -10.68
CA VAL A 205 2.16 9.99 -11.16
C VAL A 205 3.13 9.83 -10.00
N MET A 206 4.21 9.09 -10.20
CA MET A 206 5.29 8.96 -9.22
C MET A 206 6.49 9.78 -9.67
N THR A 207 7.15 10.43 -8.72
CA THR A 207 8.38 11.16 -8.96
C THR A 207 9.60 10.26 -8.81
N ASP A 208 10.72 10.66 -9.41
CA ASP A 208 11.99 10.01 -9.15
C ASP A 208 12.42 10.25 -7.69
N ARG A 209 13.16 9.30 -7.11
CA ARG A 209 13.72 9.45 -5.76
C ARG A 209 14.57 10.70 -5.67
N ALA A 210 14.32 11.52 -4.65
CA ALA A 210 15.16 12.69 -4.39
C ALA A 210 16.60 12.30 -3.96
N HIS A 211 16.78 11.12 -3.35
CA HIS A 211 18.06 10.60 -2.87
C HIS A 211 18.12 9.07 -3.02
N GLY A 212 19.28 8.55 -3.45
CA GLY A 212 19.58 7.10 -3.51
C GLY A 212 19.61 6.53 -4.93
N GLU A 213 20.63 5.68 -5.20
CA GLU A 213 20.75 4.94 -6.47
C GLU A 213 19.99 3.62 -6.43
N THR A 214 19.04 3.46 -7.34
CA THR A 214 18.34 2.19 -7.52
C THR A 214 18.96 1.43 -8.69
N SER A 215 20.09 0.84 -8.49
CA SER A 215 20.67 -0.12 -9.45
C SER A 215 20.47 -1.54 -8.92
N ILE A 216 19.29 -2.11 -9.11
CA ILE A 216 19.10 -3.54 -8.91
C ILE A 216 19.73 -4.24 -10.13
N PRO A 217 20.84 -4.98 -9.99
CA PRO A 217 21.45 -5.72 -11.10
C PRO A 217 20.42 -6.69 -11.70
N LEU A 218 20.47 -6.91 -13.02
CA LEU A 218 19.54 -7.79 -13.74
C LEU A 218 19.40 -9.18 -13.06
N ARG A 219 20.50 -9.74 -12.56
CA ARG A 219 20.51 -11.03 -11.84
C ARG A 219 19.62 -11.00 -10.58
N ARG A 220 19.64 -9.90 -9.82
CA ARG A 220 18.78 -9.73 -8.64
C ARG A 220 17.32 -9.55 -9.06
N GLY A 221 17.04 -8.87 -10.17
CA GLY A 221 15.70 -8.72 -10.73
C GLY A 221 15.10 -10.07 -11.14
N VAL A 222 15.84 -10.92 -11.83
CA VAL A 222 15.40 -12.28 -12.20
C VAL A 222 15.14 -13.14 -10.94
N PHE A 223 16.06 -13.12 -9.99
CA PHE A 223 15.88 -13.85 -8.73
C PHE A 223 14.65 -13.37 -7.96
N TYR A 224 14.42 -12.05 -7.92
CA TYR A 224 13.21 -11.46 -7.34
C TYR A 224 11.93 -12.04 -7.98
N VAL A 225 11.83 -12.00 -9.31
CA VAL A 225 10.65 -12.51 -10.03
C VAL A 225 10.41 -13.98 -9.75
N LEU A 226 11.47 -14.81 -9.76
CA LEU A 226 11.37 -16.23 -9.45
C LEU A 226 10.93 -16.48 -8.00
N LYS A 227 11.55 -15.80 -7.04
CA LYS A 227 11.22 -15.92 -5.61
C LYS A 227 9.77 -15.53 -5.35
N VAL A 228 9.33 -14.38 -5.86
CA VAL A 228 7.94 -13.91 -5.70
C VAL A 228 6.97 -14.85 -6.41
N SER A 229 7.26 -15.32 -7.64
CA SER A 229 6.39 -16.26 -8.34
C SER A 229 6.24 -17.58 -7.56
N PHE A 230 7.31 -18.04 -6.91
CA PHE A 230 7.25 -19.21 -6.03
C PHE A 230 6.42 -18.95 -4.78
N ALA A 231 6.60 -17.80 -4.11
CA ALA A 231 5.78 -17.39 -2.96
C ALA A 231 4.29 -17.32 -3.33
N LEU A 232 3.95 -16.66 -4.45
CA LEU A 232 2.58 -16.62 -4.98
C LEU A 232 1.98 -18.00 -5.21
N THR A 233 2.79 -18.98 -5.68
CA THR A 233 2.33 -20.35 -5.85
C THR A 233 2.03 -21.01 -4.51
N LEU A 234 2.87 -20.82 -3.50
CA LEU A 234 2.63 -21.33 -2.14
C LEU A 234 1.38 -20.70 -1.51
N ASP A 235 1.13 -19.42 -1.77
CA ASP A 235 -0.04 -18.71 -1.27
C ASP A 235 -1.36 -19.25 -1.82
N THR A 236 -1.34 -20.00 -2.91
CA THR A 236 -2.55 -20.67 -3.41
C THR A 236 -3.11 -21.71 -2.44
N VAL A 237 -2.27 -22.30 -1.60
CA VAL A 237 -2.67 -23.28 -0.56
C VAL A 237 -2.77 -22.65 0.83
N ARG A 238 -2.22 -21.46 1.02
CA ARG A 238 -2.23 -20.73 2.29
C ARG A 238 -3.60 -20.08 2.53
N ARG A 239 -4.08 -20.15 3.76
CA ARG A 239 -5.28 -19.44 4.22
C ARG A 239 -4.92 -18.60 5.45
N PRO A 240 -4.26 -17.44 5.25
CA PRO A 240 -3.72 -16.66 6.36
C PRO A 240 -4.81 -15.97 7.18
N TRP A 241 -6.00 -15.75 6.59
CA TRP A 241 -7.07 -15.02 7.24
C TRP A 241 -8.24 -15.94 7.60
N PRO A 242 -8.68 -15.95 8.86
CA PRO A 242 -9.83 -16.74 9.29
C PRO A 242 -11.14 -16.17 8.70
N ALA A 243 -12.11 -17.06 8.45
CA ALA A 243 -13.38 -16.72 7.83
C ALA A 243 -14.14 -15.51 8.44
N PRO A 244 -14.11 -15.26 9.76
CA PRO A 244 -14.77 -14.07 10.33
C PRO A 244 -14.20 -12.74 9.82
N LEU A 245 -12.88 -12.67 9.51
CA LEU A 245 -12.25 -11.46 8.99
C LEU A 245 -12.63 -11.19 7.52
N LEU A 246 -13.02 -12.24 6.78
CA LEU A 246 -13.39 -12.15 5.37
C LEU A 246 -14.84 -11.71 5.15
N LYS A 247 -15.64 -11.56 6.20
CA LYS A 247 -17.00 -11.06 6.07
C LYS A 247 -17.00 -9.57 5.73
N PRO A 248 -17.98 -9.12 4.89
CA PRO A 248 -18.18 -7.71 4.65
C PRO A 248 -18.31 -6.92 5.94
N ASP A 249 -17.93 -5.66 5.93
CA ASP A 249 -18.10 -4.78 7.08
C ASP A 249 -19.60 -4.46 7.23
N PRO A 250 -20.23 -4.78 8.37
CA PRO A 250 -21.64 -4.47 8.58
C PRO A 250 -21.95 -2.96 8.62
N THR A 251 -20.92 -2.13 8.75
CA THR A 251 -21.04 -0.67 8.76
C THR A 251 -20.73 -0.02 7.41
N ALA A 252 -20.33 -0.80 6.41
CA ALA A 252 -20.13 -0.30 5.05
C ALA A 252 -21.50 -0.02 4.41
N SER A 253 -21.73 1.21 3.97
CA SER A 253 -22.92 1.54 3.16
C SER A 253 -22.96 0.63 1.92
N PRO A 254 -24.13 0.05 1.56
CA PRO A 254 -24.21 -0.80 0.39
C PRO A 254 -23.89 0.04 -0.86
N SER A 255 -22.84 -0.34 -1.58
CA SER A 255 -22.61 0.16 -2.93
C SER A 255 -23.88 -0.13 -3.75
N THR A 256 -24.48 0.89 -4.32
CA THR A 256 -25.59 0.75 -5.27
C THR A 256 -25.17 -0.26 -6.35
N GLU A 257 -25.81 -1.44 -6.32
CA GLU A 257 -25.65 -2.45 -7.37
C GLU A 257 -25.99 -1.80 -8.72
N THR A 258 -24.96 -1.46 -9.49
CA THR A 258 -25.14 -1.31 -10.94
C THR A 258 -25.24 -2.72 -11.50
N LYS A 259 -26.49 -3.17 -11.69
CA LYS A 259 -26.81 -4.37 -12.48
C LYS A 259 -26.34 -4.16 -13.93
N PRO A 260 -25.89 -5.24 -14.61
CA PRO A 260 -25.36 -5.23 -15.96
C PRO A 260 -26.38 -4.78 -17.02
#